data_dc275d95b585b09be5e10452b694315d
#
_entry.id   dc275d95b585b09be5e10452b694315d
#
_cell.length_a   1.000
_cell.length_b   1.000
_cell.length_c   1.000
_cell.angle_alpha   90.00
_cell.angle_beta   90.00
_cell.angle_gamma   90.00
#
_symmetry.space_group_name_H-M   'P 1'
#
loop_
_entity.id
_entity.type
_entity.pdbx_description
1 polymer ?
#
loop_
_entity_poly.entity_id
_entity_poly.type
_entity_poly.pdbx_seq_one_letter_code
_entity_poly.pdbx_strand_id
1 'polypeptide(L)'
;MMPFRKLALMLVFPYLLTGALHAQVQEFSLKEAQDYAVQHNFQAKNAVIDISLADKKIRETIAQGLPQAEASLSYTNFINLATQLIPAEFFGGKPGEFMEIQFGTKNNASFQAQLSQLIYSGSYLVGLKMTRVAREMSALQLEQVRLDVRQAIASSYLLCLVAEKNLELTGKTINAMESLVKDSRAMQEKGFMQETDVDKLNLLLGDLKTSRLNAANQIRNAYTLLKFNMGLTITDEIRLKDNLEMLLMATDPAGLLAQEYDLKNNIGYRLMDVQQNLAKLQVKMAKTEYQPVVSAFLSQTENAQRNEFSFFDFNEKWYPTSIFGVNVGIPIFSSGKRYYKVRQADLNLEKSINTKRQITESLVLGTLTARNNFEVSVETFRNKRDNFELAQKIYDKDQIRYKAGVASTTDLNQTYNQLLQAQGTYLGAIMDMFSKKFELQKAYNQL
;
A
#
# COMPACT_ATOMS: atom_id res chain seq x y z
N MET A 1 -21.02 -71.37 9.04
CA MET A 1 -21.51 -71.22 10.44
C MET A 1 -20.58 -70.25 11.17
N MET A 2 -21.00 -69.00 11.31
CA MET A 2 -20.42 -68.04 12.27
C MET A 2 -21.44 -66.94 12.48
N PRO A 3 -21.73 -66.47 13.70
CA PRO A 3 -22.90 -65.70 14.01
C PRO A 3 -22.68 -64.19 13.88
N PHE A 4 -23.70 -63.52 13.38
CA PHE A 4 -23.88 -62.09 13.33
C PHE A 4 -23.91 -61.49 14.75
N ARG A 5 -22.96 -60.58 15.05
CA ARG A 5 -22.98 -59.71 16.24
C ARG A 5 -23.55 -58.33 15.88
N LYS A 6 -24.71 -58.03 16.44
CA LYS A 6 -25.42 -56.76 16.31
C LYS A 6 -24.57 -55.65 16.89
N LEU A 7 -24.22 -54.66 16.10
CA LEU A 7 -23.60 -53.41 16.52
C LEU A 7 -24.72 -52.37 16.71
N ALA A 8 -25.03 -52.00 17.95
CA ALA A 8 -25.97 -50.96 18.29
C ALA A 8 -25.38 -49.59 17.93
N LEU A 9 -26.02 -48.90 17.00
CA LEU A 9 -25.69 -47.52 16.60
C LEU A 9 -26.21 -46.56 17.69
N MET A 10 -25.32 -46.07 18.55
CA MET A 10 -25.60 -45.01 19.55
C MET A 10 -25.49 -43.67 18.80
N LEU A 11 -26.63 -43.09 18.43
CA LEU A 11 -26.78 -41.75 17.91
C LEU A 11 -26.44 -40.77 19.02
N VAL A 12 -25.18 -40.29 19.07
CA VAL A 12 -24.79 -39.12 19.86
C VAL A 12 -25.17 -37.90 19.06
N PHE A 13 -26.24 -37.23 19.48
CA PHE A 13 -26.66 -35.92 18.98
C PHE A 13 -25.68 -34.87 19.53
N PRO A 14 -24.86 -34.17 18.70
CA PRO A 14 -24.08 -33.06 19.20
C PRO A 14 -25.05 -31.90 19.44
N TYR A 15 -25.23 -31.50 20.67
CA TYR A 15 -25.80 -30.23 21.06
C TYR A 15 -24.95 -29.12 20.41
N LEU A 16 -25.44 -28.57 19.32
CA LEU A 16 -24.98 -27.30 18.78
C LEU A 16 -25.31 -26.21 19.81
N LEU A 17 -24.37 -25.94 20.72
CA LEU A 17 -24.29 -24.68 21.41
C LEU A 17 -24.07 -23.60 20.35
N THR A 18 -25.15 -23.04 19.83
CA THR A 18 -25.14 -21.73 19.19
C THR A 18 -24.82 -20.71 20.27
N GLY A 19 -23.52 -20.58 20.60
CA GLY A 19 -23.04 -19.40 21.32
C GLY A 19 -23.40 -18.22 20.47
N ALA A 20 -24.41 -17.43 20.89
CA ALA A 20 -24.62 -16.10 20.37
C ALA A 20 -23.29 -15.35 20.55
N LEU A 21 -22.52 -15.24 19.47
CA LEU A 21 -21.42 -14.30 19.37
C LEU A 21 -22.05 -12.92 19.54
N HIS A 22 -22.16 -12.47 20.78
CA HIS A 22 -22.32 -11.05 21.04
C HIS A 22 -21.07 -10.42 20.43
N ALA A 23 -21.25 -9.69 19.36
CA ALA A 23 -20.20 -8.85 18.81
C ALA A 23 -19.75 -7.93 19.95
N GLN A 24 -18.63 -8.27 20.56
CA GLN A 24 -18.07 -7.50 21.66
C GLN A 24 -17.67 -6.15 21.06
N VAL A 25 -18.36 -5.08 21.43
CA VAL A 25 -18.04 -3.74 20.96
C VAL A 25 -16.58 -3.47 21.31
N GLN A 26 -15.74 -3.36 20.31
CA GLN A 26 -14.32 -3.11 20.51
C GLN A 26 -14.10 -1.63 20.80
N GLU A 27 -13.42 -1.34 21.89
CA GLU A 27 -13.08 0.03 22.26
C GLU A 27 -11.61 0.31 21.97
N PHE A 28 -11.35 1.45 21.35
CA PHE A 28 -9.99 1.85 20.95
C PHE A 28 -9.65 3.26 21.40
N SER A 29 -8.50 3.44 22.02
CA SER A 29 -7.81 4.74 22.07
C SER A 29 -7.13 5.02 20.72
N LEU A 30 -6.70 6.26 20.49
CA LEU A 30 -5.99 6.63 19.26
C LEU A 30 -4.77 5.73 19.00
N LYS A 31 -3.97 5.49 20.05
CA LYS A 31 -2.78 4.64 19.94
C LYS A 31 -3.13 3.19 19.63
N GLU A 32 -4.13 2.63 20.33
CA GLU A 32 -4.60 1.25 20.09
C GLU A 32 -5.15 1.10 18.67
N ALA A 33 -5.89 2.10 18.16
CA ALA A 33 -6.40 2.11 16.78
C ALA A 33 -5.28 2.16 15.75
N GLN A 34 -4.22 2.96 15.98
CA GLN A 34 -3.04 3.01 15.12
C GLN A 34 -2.28 1.68 15.11
N ASP A 35 -2.03 1.08 16.29
CA ASP A 35 -1.29 -0.17 16.41
C ASP A 35 -2.08 -1.35 15.80
N TYR A 36 -3.39 -1.37 15.97
CA TYR A 36 -4.28 -2.33 15.31
C TYR A 36 -4.23 -2.18 13.79
N ALA A 37 -4.35 -0.96 13.28
CA ALA A 37 -4.37 -0.68 11.84
C ALA A 37 -3.04 -1.06 11.16
N VAL A 38 -1.90 -0.83 11.78
CA VAL A 38 -0.58 -1.25 11.25
C VAL A 38 -0.53 -2.75 10.98
N GLN A 39 -1.29 -3.57 11.73
CA GLN A 39 -1.34 -5.02 11.55
C GLN A 39 -2.46 -5.49 10.61
N HIS A 40 -3.57 -4.74 10.51
CA HIS A 40 -4.80 -5.21 9.88
C HIS A 40 -5.18 -4.45 8.61
N ASN A 41 -4.70 -3.21 8.42
CA ASN A 41 -4.93 -2.43 7.22
C ASN A 41 -4.43 -3.15 5.97
N PHE A 42 -5.19 -3.10 4.89
CA PHE A 42 -4.89 -3.81 3.65
C PHE A 42 -3.57 -3.35 3.00
N GLN A 43 -3.25 -2.05 3.05
CA GLN A 43 -1.99 -1.54 2.50
C GLN A 43 -0.78 -2.05 3.30
N ALA A 44 -0.89 -2.07 4.65
CA ALA A 44 0.17 -2.60 5.50
C ALA A 44 0.37 -4.11 5.29
N LYS A 45 -0.72 -4.89 5.17
CA LYS A 45 -0.66 -6.32 4.82
C LYS A 45 0.01 -6.55 3.47
N ASN A 46 -0.35 -5.78 2.44
CA ASN A 46 0.25 -5.89 1.12
C ASN A 46 1.76 -5.57 1.17
N ALA A 47 2.17 -4.53 1.89
CA ALA A 47 3.59 -4.19 2.03
C ALA A 47 4.40 -5.29 2.77
N VAL A 48 3.79 -6.04 3.70
CA VAL A 48 4.41 -7.24 4.30
C VAL A 48 4.55 -8.36 3.26
N ILE A 49 3.56 -8.54 2.40
CA ILE A 49 3.62 -9.51 1.31
C ILE A 49 4.72 -9.14 0.31
N ASP A 50 4.92 -7.83 0.01
CA ASP A 50 5.97 -7.36 -0.88
C ASP A 50 7.39 -7.72 -0.37
N ILE A 51 7.63 -7.69 0.94
CA ILE A 51 8.88 -8.20 1.53
C ILE A 51 9.01 -9.71 1.27
N SER A 52 7.93 -10.47 1.46
CA SER A 52 7.91 -11.91 1.19
C SER A 52 8.17 -12.22 -0.28
N LEU A 53 7.62 -11.41 -1.20
CA LEU A 53 7.89 -11.51 -2.63
C LEU A 53 9.37 -11.22 -2.94
N ALA A 54 9.95 -10.19 -2.32
CA ALA A 54 11.37 -9.90 -2.48
C ALA A 54 12.26 -11.04 -1.96
N ASP A 55 11.89 -11.68 -0.83
CA ASP A 55 12.60 -12.86 -0.31
C ASP A 55 12.50 -14.07 -1.27
N LYS A 56 11.35 -14.29 -1.91
CA LYS A 56 11.21 -15.32 -2.95
C LYS A 56 12.04 -14.99 -4.19
N LYS A 57 12.10 -13.69 -4.57
CA LYS A 57 12.94 -13.25 -5.70
C LYS A 57 14.44 -13.48 -5.46
N ILE A 58 14.90 -13.29 -4.22
CA ILE A 58 16.27 -13.66 -3.84
C ILE A 58 16.50 -15.16 -4.04
N ARG A 59 15.57 -16.01 -3.55
CA ARG A 59 15.68 -17.48 -3.71
C ARG A 59 15.63 -17.91 -5.17
N GLU A 60 14.73 -17.33 -5.97
CA GLU A 60 14.65 -17.54 -7.41
C GLU A 60 15.98 -17.20 -8.09
N THR A 61 16.58 -16.05 -7.74
CA THR A 61 17.87 -15.64 -8.28
C THR A 61 18.99 -16.60 -7.86
N ILE A 62 18.99 -17.05 -6.60
CA ILE A 62 19.95 -18.07 -6.12
C ILE A 62 19.79 -19.36 -6.94
N ALA A 63 18.54 -19.80 -7.18
CA ALA A 63 18.26 -21.03 -7.93
C ALA A 63 18.82 -20.98 -9.37
N GLN A 64 18.88 -19.82 -10.01
CA GLN A 64 19.51 -19.66 -11.34
C GLN A 64 21.01 -20.01 -11.35
N GLY A 65 21.67 -19.95 -10.22
CA GLY A 65 23.07 -20.36 -10.06
C GLY A 65 23.24 -21.85 -9.70
N LEU A 66 22.17 -22.59 -9.41
CA LEU A 66 22.18 -24.02 -9.10
C LEU A 66 22.05 -24.87 -10.38
N PRO A 67 22.31 -26.18 -10.33
CA PRO A 67 22.12 -27.04 -11.48
C PRO A 67 20.72 -26.97 -12.05
N GLN A 68 20.59 -26.82 -13.36
CA GLN A 68 19.33 -26.79 -14.11
C GLN A 68 19.23 -28.05 -14.97
N ALA A 69 18.13 -28.80 -14.85
CA ALA A 69 17.89 -29.99 -15.65
C ALA A 69 16.71 -29.72 -16.60
N GLU A 70 16.95 -29.97 -17.89
CA GLU A 70 15.96 -29.81 -18.95
C GLU A 70 15.88 -31.10 -19.79
N ALA A 71 14.69 -31.43 -20.27
CA ALA A 71 14.50 -32.50 -21.22
C ALA A 71 13.70 -32.02 -22.42
N SER A 72 14.09 -32.46 -23.61
CA SER A 72 13.39 -32.15 -24.85
C SER A 72 13.19 -33.41 -25.70
N LEU A 73 12.04 -33.50 -26.33
CA LEU A 73 11.74 -34.53 -27.33
C LEU A 73 11.44 -33.81 -28.64
N SER A 74 12.16 -34.19 -29.69
CA SER A 74 11.92 -33.65 -31.02
C SER A 74 11.62 -34.81 -32.01
N TYR A 75 10.68 -34.57 -32.90
CA TYR A 75 10.39 -35.40 -34.05
C TYR A 75 10.43 -34.54 -35.31
N THR A 76 11.18 -35.01 -36.28
CA THR A 76 11.31 -34.34 -37.59
C THR A 76 10.98 -35.33 -38.69
N ASN A 77 10.05 -35.00 -39.56
CA ASN A 77 9.76 -35.70 -40.79
C ASN A 77 10.28 -34.90 -41.98
N PHE A 78 11.20 -35.43 -42.73
CA PHE A 78 11.68 -34.84 -43.97
C PHE A 78 10.72 -35.24 -45.09
N ILE A 79 9.87 -34.35 -45.54
CA ILE A 79 8.95 -34.56 -46.66
C ILE A 79 9.80 -34.89 -47.93
N ASN A 80 10.89 -34.16 -48.13
CA ASN A 80 11.88 -34.46 -49.12
C ASN A 80 13.27 -34.51 -48.44
N LEU A 81 14.02 -35.59 -48.64
CA LEU A 81 15.41 -35.65 -48.20
C LEU A 81 16.28 -34.73 -49.05
N ALA A 82 17.25 -34.08 -48.39
CA ALA A 82 18.21 -33.24 -49.11
C ALA A 82 19.05 -34.09 -50.09
N THR A 83 19.04 -33.67 -51.34
CA THR A 83 19.87 -34.26 -52.37
C THR A 83 21.23 -33.60 -52.39
N GLN A 84 22.31 -34.36 -52.30
CA GLN A 84 23.67 -33.90 -52.43
C GLN A 84 24.26 -34.38 -53.76
N LEU A 85 24.93 -33.46 -54.46
CA LEU A 85 25.65 -33.80 -55.65
C LEU A 85 27.07 -34.23 -55.27
N ILE A 86 27.41 -35.47 -55.54
CA ILE A 86 28.74 -36.02 -55.29
C ILE A 86 29.40 -36.31 -56.63
N PRO A 87 30.71 -36.06 -56.80
CA PRO A 87 31.43 -36.44 -58.04
C PRO A 87 31.27 -37.92 -58.31
N ALA A 88 30.81 -38.27 -59.51
CA ALA A 88 30.53 -39.67 -59.93
C ALA A 88 31.75 -40.56 -59.90
N GLU A 89 32.92 -40.01 -59.97
CA GLU A 89 34.22 -40.69 -59.88
C GLU A 89 34.35 -41.60 -58.62
N PHE A 90 33.78 -41.17 -57.48
CA PHE A 90 33.80 -41.97 -56.23
C PHE A 90 33.01 -43.28 -56.32
N PHE A 91 32.14 -43.41 -57.33
CA PHE A 91 31.28 -44.59 -57.52
C PHE A 91 31.53 -45.23 -58.94
N GLY A 92 32.67 -44.94 -59.56
CA GLY A 92 33.05 -45.53 -60.82
C GLY A 92 32.47 -44.86 -62.08
N GLY A 93 31.88 -43.63 -61.92
CA GLY A 93 31.41 -42.79 -63.02
C GLY A 93 32.53 -42.02 -63.69
N LYS A 94 32.23 -41.19 -64.77
CA LYS A 94 33.21 -40.48 -65.52
C LYS A 94 33.66 -39.18 -64.80
N PRO A 95 34.89 -38.74 -64.91
CA PRO A 95 35.42 -37.49 -64.44
C PRO A 95 34.55 -36.32 -64.89
N GLY A 96 34.12 -35.41 -63.92
CA GLY A 96 33.31 -34.22 -64.18
C GLY A 96 31.81 -34.48 -64.23
N GLU A 97 31.33 -35.69 -64.09
CA GLU A 97 29.90 -36.01 -63.87
C GLU A 97 29.58 -35.96 -62.38
N PHE A 98 28.33 -35.58 -62.01
CA PHE A 98 27.82 -35.58 -60.63
C PHE A 98 26.69 -36.59 -60.51
N MET A 99 26.68 -37.31 -59.39
CA MET A 99 25.60 -38.24 -59.01
C MET A 99 24.77 -37.62 -57.89
N GLU A 100 23.45 -37.69 -58.00
CA GLU A 100 22.52 -37.27 -56.97
C GLU A 100 22.35 -38.36 -55.92
N ILE A 101 22.74 -38.07 -54.69
CA ILE A 101 22.58 -39.00 -53.57
C ILE A 101 21.79 -38.31 -52.47
N GLN A 102 20.83 -39.05 -51.93
CA GLN A 102 20.05 -38.65 -50.72
C GLN A 102 20.58 -39.41 -49.50
N PHE A 103 21.10 -38.60 -48.50
CA PHE A 103 21.56 -39.17 -47.25
C PHE A 103 20.57 -38.89 -46.14
N GLY A 104 20.38 -39.89 -45.23
CA GLY A 104 19.52 -39.75 -44.06
C GLY A 104 18.24 -40.57 -44.14
N THR A 105 17.38 -40.37 -43.19
CA THR A 105 16.09 -41.05 -43.06
C THR A 105 14.96 -40.07 -43.03
N LYS A 106 13.77 -40.46 -43.48
CA LYS A 106 12.58 -39.59 -43.52
C LYS A 106 12.12 -39.16 -42.12
N ASN A 107 12.26 -40.04 -41.14
CA ASN A 107 11.72 -39.82 -39.77
C ASN A 107 12.88 -39.85 -38.79
N ASN A 108 13.08 -38.76 -38.08
CA ASN A 108 14.09 -38.65 -37.03
C ASN A 108 13.42 -38.23 -35.72
N ALA A 109 13.69 -38.96 -34.66
CA ALA A 109 13.29 -38.62 -33.30
C ALA A 109 14.53 -38.49 -32.44
N SER A 110 14.52 -37.50 -31.54
CA SER A 110 15.60 -37.26 -30.58
C SER A 110 15.02 -36.91 -29.22
N PHE A 111 15.42 -37.67 -28.21
CA PHE A 111 15.19 -37.35 -26.81
C PHE A 111 16.50 -36.85 -26.21
N GLN A 112 16.52 -35.64 -25.65
CA GLN A 112 17.70 -35.09 -24.99
C GLN A 112 17.35 -34.70 -23.55
N ALA A 113 18.18 -35.16 -22.62
CA ALA A 113 18.21 -34.65 -21.24
C ALA A 113 19.54 -33.93 -21.00
N GLN A 114 19.46 -32.72 -20.47
CA GLN A 114 20.64 -31.91 -20.22
C GLN A 114 20.62 -31.38 -18.77
N LEU A 115 21.74 -31.51 -18.09
CA LEU A 115 22.03 -30.85 -16.81
C LEU A 115 23.05 -29.74 -17.06
N SER A 116 22.71 -28.51 -16.73
CA SER A 116 23.60 -27.35 -16.87
C SER A 116 23.88 -26.70 -15.50
N GLN A 117 25.12 -26.29 -15.28
CA GLN A 117 25.58 -25.62 -14.07
C GLN A 117 26.32 -24.35 -14.40
N LEU A 118 25.85 -23.21 -13.86
CA LEU A 118 26.58 -21.95 -13.91
C LEU A 118 27.78 -22.03 -12.95
N ILE A 119 29.00 -21.88 -13.50
CA ILE A 119 30.26 -21.88 -12.73
C ILE A 119 30.62 -20.46 -12.34
N TYR A 120 30.58 -19.54 -13.31
CA TYR A 120 30.91 -18.14 -13.12
C TYR A 120 30.09 -17.23 -14.01
N SER A 121 29.51 -16.21 -13.42
CA SER A 121 28.88 -15.09 -14.14
C SER A 121 28.91 -13.84 -13.26
N GLY A 122 29.58 -12.80 -13.71
CA GLY A 122 29.61 -11.51 -13.04
C GLY A 122 28.22 -10.89 -12.91
N SER A 123 27.37 -11.04 -13.94
CA SER A 123 25.99 -10.55 -13.92
C SER A 123 25.14 -11.27 -12.89
N TYR A 124 25.30 -12.58 -12.71
CA TYR A 124 24.65 -13.34 -11.64
C TYR A 124 25.03 -12.81 -10.24
N LEU A 125 26.32 -12.63 -9.98
CA LEU A 125 26.80 -12.16 -8.67
C LEU A 125 26.32 -10.74 -8.34
N VAL A 126 26.31 -9.84 -9.32
CA VAL A 126 25.79 -8.48 -9.12
C VAL A 126 24.25 -8.50 -9.02
N GLY A 127 23.58 -9.30 -9.85
CA GLY A 127 22.12 -9.50 -9.81
C GLY A 127 21.65 -9.94 -8.42
N LEU A 128 22.35 -10.92 -7.81
CA LEU A 128 22.06 -11.37 -6.46
C LEU A 128 22.24 -10.25 -5.39
N LYS A 129 23.21 -9.35 -5.57
CA LYS A 129 23.35 -8.16 -4.70
C LYS A 129 22.19 -7.20 -4.92
N MET A 130 21.78 -6.98 -6.16
CA MET A 130 20.65 -6.11 -6.47
C MET A 130 19.32 -6.59 -5.87
N THR A 131 19.06 -7.90 -5.89
CA THR A 131 17.84 -8.45 -5.26
C THR A 131 17.81 -8.25 -3.74
N ARG A 132 18.98 -8.35 -3.08
CA ARG A 132 19.09 -8.07 -1.63
C ARG A 132 18.82 -6.59 -1.32
N VAL A 133 19.34 -5.66 -2.12
CA VAL A 133 19.08 -4.22 -1.97
C VAL A 133 17.61 -3.89 -2.30
N ALA A 134 17.02 -4.57 -3.28
CA ALA A 134 15.58 -4.45 -3.56
C ALA A 134 14.71 -4.91 -2.38
N ARG A 135 15.12 -5.97 -1.68
CA ARG A 135 14.43 -6.40 -0.45
C ARG A 135 14.54 -5.36 0.68
N GLU A 136 15.70 -4.70 0.84
CA GLU A 136 15.88 -3.59 1.78
C GLU A 136 14.96 -2.43 1.43
N MET A 137 14.81 -2.11 0.14
CA MET A 137 13.86 -1.10 -0.33
C MET A 137 12.42 -1.45 0.04
N SER A 138 11.99 -2.70 -0.12
CA SER A 138 10.65 -3.15 0.29
C SER A 138 10.43 -3.03 1.80
N ALA A 139 11.48 -3.27 2.61
CA ALA A 139 11.39 -3.09 4.06
C ALA A 139 11.18 -1.61 4.45
N LEU A 140 11.90 -0.68 3.79
CA LEU A 140 11.71 0.76 3.99
C LEU A 140 10.32 1.24 3.49
N GLN A 141 9.83 0.67 2.41
CA GLN A 141 8.47 0.93 1.92
C GLN A 141 7.41 0.49 2.94
N LEU A 142 7.60 -0.64 3.62
CA LEU A 142 6.70 -1.05 4.72
C LEU A 142 6.75 -0.04 5.88
N GLU A 143 7.93 0.48 6.26
CA GLU A 143 8.04 1.53 7.28
C GLU A 143 7.26 2.78 6.86
N GLN A 144 7.38 3.19 5.58
CA GLN A 144 6.63 4.32 5.03
C GLN A 144 5.12 4.08 5.08
N VAL A 145 4.64 2.92 4.64
CA VAL A 145 3.21 2.56 4.68
C VAL A 145 2.67 2.57 6.11
N ARG A 146 3.46 2.11 7.09
CA ARG A 146 3.06 2.16 8.51
C ARG A 146 2.86 3.58 9.01
N LEU A 147 3.73 4.52 8.64
CA LEU A 147 3.54 5.93 8.98
C LEU A 147 2.30 6.52 8.29
N ASP A 148 2.09 6.20 7.02
CA ASP A 148 0.92 6.65 6.26
C ASP A 148 -0.38 6.14 6.88
N VAL A 149 -0.43 4.86 7.27
CA VAL A 149 -1.57 4.24 7.95
C VAL A 149 -1.81 4.91 9.31
N ARG A 150 -0.77 5.12 10.13
CA ARG A 150 -0.90 5.80 11.43
C ARG A 150 -1.45 7.21 11.27
N GLN A 151 -1.01 7.97 10.26
CA GLN A 151 -1.54 9.30 9.96
C GLN A 151 -3.00 9.23 9.52
N ALA A 152 -3.36 8.31 8.64
CA ALA A 152 -4.75 8.14 8.17
C ALA A 152 -5.69 7.78 9.33
N ILE A 153 -5.26 6.91 10.25
CA ILE A 153 -6.00 6.58 11.46
C ILE A 153 -6.14 7.80 12.37
N ALA A 154 -5.05 8.53 12.63
CA ALA A 154 -5.10 9.71 13.49
C ALA A 154 -6.10 10.75 12.95
N SER A 155 -6.10 10.98 11.63
CA SER A 155 -7.01 11.91 10.97
C SER A 155 -8.47 11.43 11.02
N SER A 156 -8.75 10.16 10.74
CA SER A 156 -10.12 9.62 10.78
C SER A 156 -10.65 9.46 12.20
N TYR A 157 -9.79 9.14 13.18
CA TYR A 157 -10.13 9.11 14.60
C TYR A 157 -10.53 10.50 15.11
N LEU A 158 -9.72 11.50 14.80
CA LEU A 158 -10.03 12.89 15.12
C LEU A 158 -11.35 13.36 14.48
N LEU A 159 -11.60 12.98 13.24
CA LEU A 159 -12.85 13.31 12.53
C LEU A 159 -14.06 12.74 13.29
N CYS A 160 -13.98 11.53 13.84
CA CYS A 160 -15.04 10.96 14.68
C CYS A 160 -15.27 11.83 15.93
N LEU A 161 -14.20 12.16 16.68
CA LEU A 161 -14.31 12.97 17.90
C LEU A 161 -14.87 14.38 17.63
N VAL A 162 -14.46 15.03 16.55
CA VAL A 162 -14.97 16.37 16.19
C VAL A 162 -16.44 16.28 15.76
N ALA A 163 -16.83 15.22 15.03
CA ALA A 163 -18.22 15.02 14.65
C ALA A 163 -19.13 14.75 15.88
N GLU A 164 -18.65 13.95 16.84
CA GLU A 164 -19.35 13.73 18.13
C GLU A 164 -19.48 15.04 18.91
N LYS A 165 -18.42 15.84 18.99
CA LYS A 165 -18.45 17.13 19.66
C LYS A 165 -19.43 18.11 18.98
N ASN A 166 -19.47 18.12 17.66
CA ASN A 166 -20.45 18.92 16.89
C ASN A 166 -21.90 18.50 17.22
N LEU A 167 -22.18 17.20 17.30
CA LEU A 167 -23.51 16.71 17.67
C LEU A 167 -23.86 17.10 19.11
N GLU A 168 -22.94 16.98 20.07
CA GLU A 168 -23.11 17.39 21.46
C GLU A 168 -23.48 18.88 21.56
N LEU A 169 -22.69 19.77 20.92
CA LEU A 169 -22.92 21.20 20.91
C LEU A 169 -24.27 21.56 20.27
N THR A 170 -24.57 20.98 19.09
CA THR A 170 -25.86 21.17 18.42
C THR A 170 -27.03 20.72 19.30
N GLY A 171 -26.90 19.60 20.02
CA GLY A 171 -27.90 19.13 20.95
C GLY A 171 -28.16 20.08 22.12
N LYS A 172 -27.10 20.68 22.70
CA LYS A 172 -27.23 21.72 23.74
C LYS A 172 -27.98 22.93 23.22
N THR A 173 -27.65 23.39 22.02
CA THR A 173 -28.32 24.53 21.37
C THR A 173 -29.80 24.25 21.07
N ILE A 174 -30.15 23.02 20.63
CA ILE A 174 -31.54 22.61 20.42
C ILE A 174 -32.33 22.67 21.70
N ASN A 175 -31.82 22.11 22.82
CA ASN A 175 -32.49 22.12 24.10
C ASN A 175 -32.76 23.55 24.61
N ALA A 176 -31.76 24.45 24.43
CA ALA A 176 -31.92 25.85 24.79
C ALA A 176 -33.01 26.53 23.92
N MET A 177 -33.02 26.27 22.62
CA MET A 177 -33.99 26.84 21.67
C MET A 177 -35.41 26.29 21.91
N GLU A 178 -35.57 25.01 22.20
CA GLU A 178 -36.87 24.42 22.55
C GLU A 178 -37.49 25.05 23.83
N SER A 179 -36.64 25.30 24.84
CA SER A 179 -37.08 26.04 26.03
C SER A 179 -37.53 27.47 25.68
N LEU A 180 -36.74 28.15 24.81
CA LEU A 180 -37.03 29.51 24.39
C LEU A 180 -38.36 29.60 23.60
N VAL A 181 -38.59 28.69 22.66
CA VAL A 181 -39.84 28.59 21.90
C VAL A 181 -41.03 28.37 22.82
N LYS A 182 -40.90 27.48 23.79
CA LYS A 182 -41.94 27.21 24.79
C LYS A 182 -42.29 28.46 25.61
N ASP A 183 -41.27 29.16 26.13
CA ASP A 183 -41.45 30.38 26.94
C ASP A 183 -42.11 31.48 26.10
N SER A 184 -41.63 31.66 24.82
CA SER A 184 -42.15 32.65 23.88
C SER A 184 -43.62 32.40 23.50
N ARG A 185 -44.00 31.13 23.32
CA ARG A 185 -45.41 30.74 23.04
C ARG A 185 -46.32 31.09 24.23
N ALA A 186 -45.86 30.84 25.43
CA ALA A 186 -46.64 31.20 26.64
C ALA A 186 -46.80 32.74 26.79
N MET A 187 -45.81 33.52 26.34
CA MET A 187 -45.91 35.00 26.30
C MET A 187 -46.87 35.45 25.20
N GLN A 188 -46.84 34.83 24.01
CA GLN A 188 -47.75 35.12 22.89
C GLN A 188 -49.22 34.85 23.30
N GLU A 189 -49.49 33.71 23.94
CA GLU A 189 -50.84 33.38 24.43
C GLU A 189 -51.41 34.41 25.43
N LYS A 190 -50.51 35.10 26.16
CA LYS A 190 -50.85 36.19 27.08
C LYS A 190 -50.88 37.57 26.43
N GLY A 191 -50.61 37.67 25.13
CA GLY A 191 -50.57 38.93 24.40
C GLY A 191 -49.31 39.77 24.56
N PHE A 192 -48.25 39.24 25.16
CA PHE A 192 -46.98 39.93 25.38
C PHE A 192 -45.96 39.77 24.24
N MET A 193 -46.25 38.92 23.24
CA MET A 193 -45.37 38.68 22.10
C MET A 193 -46.17 38.50 20.80
N GLN A 194 -45.57 38.92 19.69
CA GLN A 194 -46.21 38.75 18.35
C GLN A 194 -46.05 37.28 17.87
N GLU A 195 -47.07 36.78 17.16
CA GLU A 195 -47.03 35.46 16.55
C GLU A 195 -45.84 35.27 15.62
N THR A 196 -45.52 36.30 14.81
CA THR A 196 -44.39 36.31 13.89
C THR A 196 -43.03 36.10 14.58
N ASP A 197 -42.87 36.48 15.83
CA ASP A 197 -41.63 36.25 16.60
C ASP A 197 -41.49 34.79 17.03
N VAL A 198 -42.59 34.18 17.42
CA VAL A 198 -42.65 32.73 17.74
C VAL A 198 -42.38 31.91 16.46
N ASP A 199 -42.91 32.31 15.32
CA ASP A 199 -42.72 31.64 14.05
C ASP A 199 -41.25 31.69 13.61
N LYS A 200 -40.57 32.84 13.77
CA LYS A 200 -39.10 32.96 13.52
C LYS A 200 -38.29 31.99 14.38
N LEU A 201 -38.62 31.84 15.67
CA LEU A 201 -37.96 30.88 16.54
C LEU A 201 -38.23 29.42 16.13
N ASN A 202 -39.45 29.11 15.67
CA ASN A 202 -39.78 27.77 15.16
C ASN A 202 -38.98 27.45 13.87
N LEU A 203 -38.77 28.43 12.97
CA LEU A 203 -37.89 28.25 11.79
C LEU A 203 -36.46 27.90 12.23
N LEU A 204 -35.89 28.68 13.17
CA LEU A 204 -34.53 28.39 13.69
C LEU A 204 -34.44 27.02 14.36
N LEU A 205 -35.47 26.61 15.10
CA LEU A 205 -35.51 25.27 15.69
C LEU A 205 -35.59 24.18 14.62
N GLY A 206 -36.32 24.40 13.53
CA GLY A 206 -36.36 23.51 12.37
C GLY A 206 -34.99 23.31 11.72
N ASP A 207 -34.27 24.42 11.50
CA ASP A 207 -32.91 24.39 10.93
C ASP A 207 -31.92 23.66 11.86
N LEU A 208 -32.01 23.88 13.17
CA LEU A 208 -31.21 23.15 14.17
C LEU A 208 -31.47 21.65 14.16
N LYS A 209 -32.75 21.23 14.06
CA LYS A 209 -33.10 19.81 13.97
C LYS A 209 -32.53 19.16 12.71
N THR A 210 -32.54 19.88 11.59
CA THR A 210 -31.89 19.45 10.35
C THR A 210 -30.36 19.36 10.52
N SER A 211 -29.74 20.36 11.15
CA SER A 211 -28.31 20.34 11.45
C SER A 211 -27.91 19.17 12.34
N ARG A 212 -28.74 18.79 13.31
CA ARG A 212 -28.52 17.58 14.14
C ARG A 212 -28.54 16.28 13.30
N LEU A 213 -29.49 16.17 12.36
CA LEU A 213 -29.53 15.01 11.45
C LEU A 213 -28.25 14.92 10.59
N ASN A 214 -27.78 16.06 10.09
CA ASN A 214 -26.55 16.14 9.33
C ASN A 214 -25.33 15.77 10.20
N ALA A 215 -25.23 16.26 11.43
CA ALA A 215 -24.17 15.90 12.37
C ALA A 215 -24.17 14.40 12.69
N ALA A 216 -25.33 13.80 12.91
CA ALA A 216 -25.48 12.36 13.15
C ALA A 216 -25.03 11.54 11.91
N ASN A 217 -25.31 12.04 10.70
CA ASN A 217 -24.84 11.40 9.47
C ASN A 217 -23.31 11.53 9.31
N GLN A 218 -22.73 12.67 9.65
CA GLN A 218 -21.28 12.88 9.66
C GLN A 218 -20.59 11.89 10.60
N ILE A 219 -21.12 11.63 11.79
CA ILE A 219 -20.58 10.62 12.71
C ILE A 219 -20.56 9.25 12.04
N ARG A 220 -21.67 8.81 11.42
CA ARG A 220 -21.73 7.51 10.74
C ARG A 220 -20.67 7.39 9.65
N ASN A 221 -20.51 8.44 8.85
CA ASN A 221 -19.51 8.47 7.78
C ASN A 221 -18.07 8.45 8.33
N ALA A 222 -17.80 9.20 9.40
CA ALA A 222 -16.50 9.24 10.06
C ALA A 222 -16.12 7.86 10.64
N TYR A 223 -17.03 7.21 11.35
CA TYR A 223 -16.81 5.85 11.86
C TYR A 223 -16.62 4.82 10.74
N THR A 224 -17.37 4.94 9.64
CA THR A 224 -17.20 4.07 8.47
C THR A 224 -15.80 4.22 7.86
N LEU A 225 -15.32 5.46 7.73
CA LEU A 225 -13.97 5.75 7.25
C LEU A 225 -12.91 5.21 8.21
N LEU A 226 -13.07 5.40 9.51
CA LEU A 226 -12.14 4.89 10.52
C LEU A 226 -12.06 3.35 10.46
N LYS A 227 -13.20 2.65 10.42
CA LYS A 227 -13.25 1.18 10.28
C LYS A 227 -12.54 0.70 9.02
N PHE A 228 -12.79 1.35 7.89
CA PHE A 228 -12.10 1.04 6.63
C PHE A 228 -10.58 1.22 6.75
N ASN A 229 -10.12 2.35 7.32
CA ASN A 229 -8.70 2.61 7.52
C ASN A 229 -8.06 1.63 8.51
N MET A 230 -8.80 1.15 9.50
CA MET A 230 -8.34 0.12 10.43
C MET A 230 -8.26 -1.29 9.80
N GLY A 231 -8.91 -1.51 8.64
CA GLY A 231 -9.04 -2.83 8.04
C GLY A 231 -10.08 -3.72 8.72
N LEU A 232 -11.04 -3.10 9.42
CA LEU A 232 -12.23 -3.73 9.99
C LEU A 232 -13.34 -3.85 8.93
N THR A 233 -14.30 -4.73 9.19
CA THR A 233 -15.52 -4.78 8.39
C THR A 233 -16.38 -3.54 8.69
N ILE A 234 -17.01 -2.97 7.67
CA ILE A 234 -17.82 -1.74 7.81
C ILE A 234 -18.97 -1.94 8.81
N THR A 235 -19.45 -3.18 8.97
CA THR A 235 -20.54 -3.56 9.88
C THR A 235 -20.10 -3.75 11.33
N ASP A 236 -18.78 -3.84 11.61
CA ASP A 236 -18.28 -4.01 12.96
C ASP A 236 -18.66 -2.80 13.83
N GLU A 237 -18.99 -3.03 15.10
CA GLU A 237 -19.25 -1.96 16.05
C GLU A 237 -17.99 -1.63 16.83
N ILE A 238 -17.62 -0.34 16.83
CA ILE A 238 -16.48 0.18 17.59
C ILE A 238 -16.89 1.39 18.41
N ARG A 239 -16.17 1.63 19.51
CA ARG A 239 -16.25 2.85 20.31
C ARG A 239 -14.89 3.46 20.52
N LEU A 240 -14.84 4.77 20.66
CA LEU A 240 -13.63 5.50 20.98
C LEU A 240 -13.51 5.66 22.49
N LYS A 241 -12.31 5.38 23.04
CA LYS A 241 -12.01 5.58 24.48
C LYS A 241 -11.68 7.02 24.79
N ASP A 242 -11.05 7.72 23.85
CA ASP A 242 -10.64 9.12 24.03
C ASP A 242 -11.79 10.05 23.71
N ASN A 243 -11.78 11.23 24.31
CA ASN A 243 -12.59 12.36 23.89
C ASN A 243 -11.71 13.50 23.34
N LEU A 244 -12.33 14.48 22.70
CA LEU A 244 -11.61 15.57 22.05
C LEU A 244 -10.80 16.40 23.05
N GLU A 245 -11.34 16.65 24.24
CA GLU A 245 -10.70 17.43 25.30
C GLU A 245 -9.42 16.74 25.81
N MET A 246 -9.45 15.40 25.98
CA MET A 246 -8.26 14.62 26.37
C MET A 246 -7.13 14.74 25.36
N LEU A 247 -7.44 14.68 24.05
CA LEU A 247 -6.43 14.83 23.00
C LEU A 247 -5.86 16.25 22.95
N LEU A 248 -6.70 17.27 23.16
CA LEU A 248 -6.27 18.66 23.24
C LEU A 248 -5.32 18.89 24.42
N MET A 249 -5.66 18.37 25.61
CA MET A 249 -4.83 18.49 26.82
C MET A 249 -3.50 17.70 26.69
N ALA A 250 -3.49 16.58 26.02
CA ALA A 250 -2.32 15.76 25.80
C ALA A 250 -1.37 16.34 24.72
N THR A 251 -1.80 17.40 24.03
CA THR A 251 -0.98 18.01 22.97
C THR A 251 -0.02 19.04 23.58
N ASP A 252 1.29 18.81 23.36
CA ASP A 252 2.36 19.77 23.70
C ASP A 252 2.93 20.37 22.40
N PRO A 253 2.41 21.56 21.97
CA PRO A 253 2.92 22.21 20.78
C PRO A 253 4.36 22.70 20.93
N ALA A 254 4.75 23.19 22.14
CA ALA A 254 6.07 23.74 22.37
C ALA A 254 7.15 22.66 22.28
N GLY A 255 6.91 21.50 22.90
CA GLY A 255 7.83 20.36 22.82
C GLY A 255 8.02 19.84 21.38
N LEU A 256 6.95 19.78 20.58
CA LEU A 256 7.05 19.35 19.18
C LEU A 256 7.79 20.37 18.31
N LEU A 257 7.57 21.67 18.51
CA LEU A 257 8.26 22.76 17.78
C LEU A 257 9.73 22.92 18.17
N ALA A 258 10.13 22.49 19.40
CA ALA A 258 11.50 22.54 19.85
C ALA A 258 12.38 21.41 19.33
N GLN A 259 11.81 20.38 18.71
CA GLN A 259 12.54 19.24 18.21
C GLN A 259 13.42 19.59 17.01
N GLU A 260 14.63 19.02 16.98
CA GLU A 260 15.52 19.11 15.84
C GLU A 260 15.17 18.04 14.79
N TYR A 261 15.22 18.45 13.53
CA TYR A 261 14.97 17.53 12.40
C TYR A 261 16.22 16.74 12.04
N ASP A 262 16.18 15.44 12.18
CA ASP A 262 17.24 14.54 11.68
C ASP A 262 16.85 13.97 10.29
N LEU A 263 17.40 14.57 9.25
CA LEU A 263 17.20 14.15 7.87
C LEU A 263 17.59 12.67 7.63
N LYS A 264 18.64 12.16 8.31
CA LYS A 264 19.12 10.80 8.08
C LYS A 264 18.13 9.75 8.58
N ASN A 265 17.34 10.08 9.58
CA ASN A 265 16.28 9.23 10.08
C ASN A 265 15.01 9.26 9.23
N ASN A 266 14.87 10.26 8.34
CA ASN A 266 13.70 10.36 7.47
C ASN A 266 13.65 9.19 6.47
N ILE A 267 12.50 8.47 6.41
CA ILE A 267 12.32 7.30 5.56
C ILE A 267 12.49 7.64 4.08
N GLY A 268 12.00 8.81 3.65
CA GLY A 268 12.15 9.28 2.27
C GLY A 268 13.62 9.45 1.87
N TYR A 269 14.46 9.98 2.78
CA TYR A 269 15.89 10.08 2.56
C TYR A 269 16.55 8.70 2.47
N ARG A 270 16.22 7.77 3.40
CA ARG A 270 16.74 6.39 3.41
C ARG A 270 16.35 5.63 2.14
N LEU A 271 15.12 5.81 1.65
CA LEU A 271 14.67 5.24 0.37
C LEU A 271 15.52 5.73 -0.82
N MET A 272 15.82 7.04 -0.87
CA MET A 272 16.66 7.60 -1.93
C MET A 272 18.12 7.10 -1.83
N ASP A 273 18.62 6.84 -0.63
CA ASP A 273 19.95 6.25 -0.43
C ASP A 273 20.04 4.83 -1.01
N VAL A 274 19.05 4.00 -0.71
CA VAL A 274 18.93 2.64 -1.26
C VAL A 274 18.76 2.68 -2.79
N GLN A 275 17.95 3.59 -3.31
CA GLN A 275 17.76 3.75 -4.76
C GLN A 275 19.05 4.16 -5.47
N GLN A 276 19.83 5.08 -4.88
CA GLN A 276 21.16 5.43 -5.39
C GLN A 276 22.11 4.23 -5.36
N ASN A 277 22.05 3.39 -4.33
CA ASN A 277 22.84 2.15 -4.25
C ASN A 277 22.45 1.16 -5.37
N LEU A 278 21.16 1.02 -5.68
CA LEU A 278 20.71 0.24 -6.84
C LEU A 278 21.29 0.78 -8.16
N ALA A 279 21.30 2.11 -8.36
CA ALA A 279 21.90 2.72 -9.54
C ALA A 279 23.41 2.44 -9.64
N LYS A 280 24.14 2.46 -8.52
CA LYS A 280 25.56 2.05 -8.49
C LYS A 280 25.74 0.57 -8.86
N LEU A 281 24.84 -0.29 -8.42
CA LEU A 281 24.85 -1.71 -8.80
C LEU A 281 24.51 -1.92 -10.28
N GLN A 282 23.62 -1.10 -10.87
CA GLN A 282 23.33 -1.12 -12.31
C GLN A 282 24.58 -0.79 -13.16
N VAL A 283 25.41 0.18 -12.73
CA VAL A 283 26.70 0.44 -13.36
C VAL A 283 27.62 -0.79 -13.28
N LYS A 284 27.69 -1.42 -12.10
CA LYS A 284 28.48 -2.65 -11.91
C LYS A 284 27.94 -3.78 -12.81
N MET A 285 26.62 -3.92 -12.90
CA MET A 285 25.95 -4.89 -13.77
C MET A 285 26.34 -4.68 -15.24
N ALA A 286 26.28 -3.45 -15.75
CA ALA A 286 26.68 -3.13 -17.11
C ALA A 286 28.19 -3.46 -17.37
N LYS A 287 29.04 -3.24 -16.38
CA LYS A 287 30.48 -3.59 -16.45
C LYS A 287 30.73 -5.10 -16.49
N THR A 288 29.84 -5.92 -15.91
CA THR A 288 30.00 -7.39 -15.96
C THR A 288 29.83 -7.97 -17.37
N GLU A 289 29.24 -7.23 -18.31
CA GLU A 289 29.13 -7.66 -19.70
C GLU A 289 30.51 -7.75 -20.45
N TYR A 290 31.56 -7.24 -19.85
CA TYR A 290 32.95 -7.46 -20.31
C TYR A 290 33.58 -8.72 -19.71
N GLN A 291 32.97 -9.35 -18.74
CA GLN A 291 33.51 -10.52 -18.05
C GLN A 291 33.11 -11.80 -18.77
N PRO A 292 33.94 -12.86 -18.71
CA PRO A 292 33.55 -14.14 -19.24
C PRO A 292 32.38 -14.75 -18.44
N VAL A 293 31.60 -15.61 -19.10
CA VAL A 293 30.60 -16.47 -18.48
C VAL A 293 31.07 -17.92 -18.63
N VAL A 294 31.10 -18.68 -17.55
CA VAL A 294 31.55 -20.07 -17.52
C VAL A 294 30.39 -20.95 -17.06
N SER A 295 30.05 -21.96 -17.84
CA SER A 295 29.08 -22.99 -17.49
C SER A 295 29.60 -24.38 -17.85
N ALA A 296 29.23 -25.38 -17.06
CA ALA A 296 29.43 -26.78 -17.38
C ALA A 296 28.07 -27.40 -17.72
N PHE A 297 28.10 -28.44 -18.58
CA PHE A 297 26.90 -29.19 -18.91
C PHE A 297 27.19 -30.68 -19.08
N LEU A 298 26.19 -31.50 -18.79
CA LEU A 298 26.14 -32.92 -19.10
C LEU A 298 24.88 -33.14 -19.91
N SER A 299 25.03 -33.70 -21.11
CA SER A 299 23.90 -33.98 -22.01
C SER A 299 23.89 -35.46 -22.37
N GLN A 300 22.73 -36.08 -22.27
CA GLN A 300 22.41 -37.41 -22.75
C GLN A 300 21.38 -37.24 -23.87
N THR A 301 21.69 -37.75 -25.06
CA THR A 301 20.78 -37.71 -26.21
C THR A 301 20.56 -39.13 -26.74
N GLU A 302 19.32 -39.51 -26.91
CA GLU A 302 18.90 -40.75 -27.59
C GLU A 302 18.34 -40.36 -28.96
N ASN A 303 18.93 -40.88 -30.01
CA ASN A 303 18.54 -40.59 -31.40
C ASN A 303 17.98 -41.83 -32.07
N ALA A 304 16.89 -41.70 -32.78
CA ALA A 304 16.33 -42.73 -33.64
C ALA A 304 16.10 -42.15 -35.05
N GLN A 305 16.67 -42.81 -36.06
CA GLN A 305 16.60 -42.40 -37.47
C GLN A 305 15.99 -43.56 -38.28
N ARG A 306 14.84 -43.34 -38.96
CA ARG A 306 14.03 -44.38 -39.58
C ARG A 306 13.37 -43.90 -40.86
N ASN A 307 13.13 -44.85 -41.80
CA ASN A 307 12.38 -44.52 -43.03
C ASN A 307 10.86 -44.61 -42.83
N GLU A 308 10.42 -45.40 -41.83
CA GLU A 308 9.01 -45.56 -41.45
C GLU A 308 8.80 -45.05 -40.04
N PHE A 309 7.53 -44.69 -39.68
CA PHE A 309 7.18 -44.23 -38.34
C PHE A 309 7.03 -45.44 -37.40
N SER A 310 8.10 -45.85 -36.75
CA SER A 310 8.16 -47.02 -35.88
C SER A 310 8.76 -46.70 -34.49
N PHE A 311 8.65 -45.47 -33.99
CA PHE A 311 9.31 -45.01 -32.76
C PHE A 311 8.77 -45.64 -31.47
N PHE A 312 7.60 -46.28 -31.52
CA PHE A 312 7.01 -47.02 -30.41
C PHE A 312 7.32 -48.53 -30.44
N ASP A 313 8.09 -48.98 -31.44
CA ASP A 313 8.59 -50.34 -31.45
C ASP A 313 9.85 -50.44 -30.58
N PHE A 314 9.75 -51.12 -29.44
CA PHE A 314 10.85 -51.32 -28.50
C PHE A 314 11.96 -52.25 -28.98
N ASN A 315 11.76 -52.97 -30.06
CA ASN A 315 12.80 -53.81 -30.68
C ASN A 315 13.78 -52.99 -31.54
N GLU A 316 13.35 -51.80 -31.93
CA GLU A 316 14.13 -50.88 -32.75
C GLU A 316 15.12 -50.08 -31.91
N LYS A 317 16.37 -50.00 -32.36
CA LYS A 317 17.45 -49.39 -31.59
C LYS A 317 17.37 -47.85 -31.58
N TRP A 318 17.64 -47.27 -30.40
CA TRP A 318 17.99 -45.88 -30.20
C TRP A 318 19.51 -45.77 -30.04
N TYR A 319 20.12 -44.68 -30.49
CA TYR A 319 21.55 -44.46 -30.48
C TYR A 319 21.91 -43.41 -29.44
N PRO A 320 22.51 -43.81 -28.30
CA PRO A 320 22.85 -42.91 -27.23
C PRO A 320 24.09 -42.08 -27.56
N THR A 321 24.07 -40.83 -27.13
CA THR A 321 25.22 -39.93 -27.15
C THR A 321 25.31 -39.20 -25.80
N SER A 322 26.41 -39.37 -25.07
CA SER A 322 26.66 -38.67 -23.80
C SER A 322 27.80 -37.67 -23.99
N ILE A 323 27.55 -36.44 -23.58
CA ILE A 323 28.52 -35.34 -23.73
C ILE A 323 28.66 -34.64 -22.38
N PHE A 324 29.88 -34.50 -21.90
CA PHE A 324 30.25 -33.57 -20.84
C PHE A 324 31.07 -32.43 -21.46
N GLY A 325 30.75 -31.19 -21.13
CA GLY A 325 31.44 -30.03 -21.67
C GLY A 325 31.48 -28.86 -20.70
N VAL A 326 32.46 -27.99 -20.92
CA VAL A 326 32.56 -26.68 -20.27
C VAL A 326 32.50 -25.63 -21.37
N ASN A 327 31.58 -24.68 -21.21
CA ASN A 327 31.43 -23.56 -22.14
C ASN A 327 31.96 -22.28 -21.48
N VAL A 328 32.92 -21.61 -22.14
CA VAL A 328 33.50 -20.33 -21.71
C VAL A 328 33.19 -19.29 -22.78
N GLY A 329 32.17 -18.47 -22.51
CA GLY A 329 31.81 -17.34 -23.38
C GLY A 329 32.65 -16.11 -23.05
N ILE A 330 33.56 -15.69 -23.90
CA ILE A 330 34.40 -14.50 -23.71
C ILE A 330 33.96 -13.43 -24.72
N PRO A 331 33.39 -12.31 -24.27
CA PRO A 331 32.94 -11.25 -25.16
C PRO A 331 34.14 -10.41 -25.62
N ILE A 332 34.58 -10.58 -26.86
CA ILE A 332 35.76 -9.87 -27.40
C ILE A 332 35.38 -8.50 -27.97
N PHE A 333 34.48 -8.45 -28.95
CA PHE A 333 34.11 -7.23 -29.64
C PHE A 333 32.58 -7.07 -29.75
N SER A 334 32.07 -5.85 -29.65
CA SER A 334 30.62 -5.57 -29.67
C SER A 334 30.25 -4.24 -30.32
N SER A 335 31.10 -3.74 -31.24
CA SER A 335 30.88 -2.49 -31.98
C SER A 335 30.43 -1.30 -31.08
N GLY A 336 31.01 -1.18 -29.88
CA GLY A 336 30.71 -0.11 -28.94
C GLY A 336 29.46 -0.36 -28.06
N LYS A 337 28.63 -1.40 -28.30
CA LYS A 337 27.40 -1.67 -27.56
C LYS A 337 27.61 -1.68 -26.01
N ARG A 338 28.61 -2.41 -25.52
CA ARG A 338 28.94 -2.50 -24.09
C ARG A 338 29.41 -1.18 -23.50
N TYR A 339 30.22 -0.43 -24.28
CA TYR A 339 30.68 0.91 -23.89
C TYR A 339 29.50 1.86 -23.66
N TYR A 340 28.61 1.97 -24.66
CA TYR A 340 27.46 2.85 -24.54
C TYR A 340 26.46 2.37 -23.41
N LYS A 341 26.36 1.06 -23.18
CA LYS A 341 25.53 0.54 -22.08
C LYS A 341 26.09 0.94 -20.71
N VAL A 342 27.41 0.86 -20.51
CA VAL A 342 28.05 1.37 -19.28
C VAL A 342 27.84 2.88 -19.18
N ARG A 343 28.02 3.62 -20.29
CA ARG A 343 27.83 5.06 -20.29
C ARG A 343 26.41 5.48 -19.97
N GLN A 344 25.40 4.75 -20.46
CA GLN A 344 24.00 4.95 -20.07
C GLN A 344 23.77 4.69 -18.58
N ALA A 345 24.38 3.63 -18.04
CA ALA A 345 24.27 3.33 -16.62
C ALA A 345 24.95 4.41 -15.75
N ASP A 346 26.09 4.96 -16.16
CA ASP A 346 26.77 6.08 -15.50
C ASP A 346 25.88 7.33 -15.49
N LEU A 347 25.27 7.69 -16.62
CA LEU A 347 24.32 8.81 -16.70
C LEU A 347 23.07 8.61 -15.83
N ASN A 348 22.57 7.38 -15.76
CA ASN A 348 21.46 7.05 -14.86
C ASN A 348 21.87 7.17 -13.35
N LEU A 349 23.10 6.82 -13.02
CA LEU A 349 23.65 7.06 -11.69
C LEU A 349 23.74 8.55 -11.37
N GLU A 350 24.26 9.36 -12.31
CA GLU A 350 24.32 10.82 -12.18
C GLU A 350 22.91 11.42 -11.99
N LYS A 351 21.93 10.97 -12.78
CA LYS A 351 20.51 11.34 -12.60
C LYS A 351 20.01 10.96 -11.23
N SER A 352 20.34 9.76 -10.72
CA SER A 352 19.94 9.31 -9.37
C SER A 352 20.56 10.18 -8.26
N ILE A 353 21.81 10.63 -8.42
CA ILE A 353 22.48 11.56 -7.50
C ILE A 353 21.75 12.90 -7.47
N ASN A 354 21.41 13.45 -8.64
CA ASN A 354 20.66 14.71 -8.74
C ASN A 354 19.25 14.58 -8.14
N THR A 355 18.56 13.48 -8.41
CA THR A 355 17.24 13.19 -7.82
C THR A 355 17.32 13.09 -6.29
N LYS A 356 18.34 12.38 -5.75
CA LYS A 356 18.54 12.30 -4.30
C LYS A 356 18.75 13.68 -3.70
N ARG A 357 19.58 14.54 -4.32
CA ARG A 357 19.79 15.92 -3.87
C ARG A 357 18.49 16.72 -3.87
N GLN A 358 17.73 16.66 -4.96
CA GLN A 358 16.43 17.33 -5.09
C GLN A 358 15.45 16.90 -3.98
N ILE A 359 15.32 15.58 -3.76
CA ILE A 359 14.43 15.04 -2.72
C ILE A 359 14.92 15.44 -1.32
N THR A 360 16.23 15.45 -1.09
CA THR A 360 16.82 15.92 0.18
C THR A 360 16.40 17.35 0.50
N GLU A 361 16.57 18.28 -0.46
CA GLU A 361 16.15 19.68 -0.29
C GLU A 361 14.62 19.80 -0.14
N SER A 362 13.86 18.99 -0.87
CA SER A 362 12.39 18.95 -0.76
C SER A 362 11.92 18.47 0.62
N LEU A 363 12.60 17.48 1.23
CA LEU A 363 12.29 17.01 2.58
C LEU A 363 12.58 18.08 3.65
N VAL A 364 13.69 18.80 3.52
CA VAL A 364 14.01 19.93 4.40
C VAL A 364 12.98 21.03 4.26
N LEU A 365 12.67 21.43 3.02
CA LEU A 365 11.63 22.44 2.73
C LEU A 365 10.26 22.00 3.28
N GLY A 366 9.86 20.75 3.04
CA GLY A 366 8.60 20.20 3.52
C GLY A 366 8.50 20.23 5.05
N THR A 367 9.58 19.88 5.74
CA THR A 367 9.64 19.89 7.23
C THR A 367 9.56 21.32 7.77
N LEU A 368 10.29 22.26 7.20
CA LEU A 368 10.21 23.69 7.59
C LEU A 368 8.79 24.24 7.36
N THR A 369 8.20 23.94 6.22
CA THR A 369 6.82 24.35 5.91
C THR A 369 5.81 23.72 6.87
N ALA A 370 5.93 22.41 7.18
CA ALA A 370 5.05 21.74 8.14
C ALA A 370 5.18 22.35 9.54
N ARG A 371 6.40 22.70 9.97
CA ARG A 371 6.66 23.37 11.25
C ARG A 371 5.98 24.73 11.32
N ASN A 372 6.19 25.59 10.31
CA ASN A 372 5.59 26.92 10.25
C ASN A 372 4.06 26.84 10.20
N ASN A 373 3.50 25.91 9.41
CA ASN A 373 2.07 25.70 9.34
C ASN A 373 1.48 25.23 10.67
N PHE A 374 2.17 24.34 11.38
CA PHE A 374 1.73 23.88 12.70
C PHE A 374 1.75 25.04 13.71
N GLU A 375 2.78 25.86 13.76
CA GLU A 375 2.86 27.04 14.63
C GLU A 375 1.68 28.00 14.38
N VAL A 376 1.42 28.35 13.11
CA VAL A 376 0.28 29.21 12.75
C VAL A 376 -1.06 28.55 13.11
N SER A 377 -1.20 27.26 12.92
CA SER A 377 -2.45 26.54 13.23
C SER A 377 -2.74 26.52 14.74
N VAL A 378 -1.70 26.43 15.59
CA VAL A 378 -1.85 26.51 17.05
C VAL A 378 -2.38 27.88 17.47
N GLU A 379 -1.83 28.97 16.94
CA GLU A 379 -2.31 30.33 17.24
C GLU A 379 -3.73 30.56 16.68
N THR A 380 -4.00 30.05 15.49
CA THR A 380 -5.35 30.07 14.89
C THR A 380 -6.36 29.34 15.78
N PHE A 381 -6.01 28.14 16.25
CA PHE A 381 -6.86 27.37 17.17
C PHE A 381 -7.16 28.16 18.45
N ARG A 382 -6.15 28.76 19.09
CA ARG A 382 -6.34 29.58 20.31
C ARG A 382 -7.33 30.73 20.06
N ASN A 383 -7.11 31.48 18.98
CA ASN A 383 -7.99 32.58 18.61
C ASN A 383 -9.43 32.13 18.34
N LYS A 384 -9.62 31.02 17.60
CA LYS A 384 -10.96 30.52 17.30
C LYS A 384 -11.67 29.94 18.51
N ARG A 385 -10.94 29.34 19.46
CA ARG A 385 -11.49 28.92 20.76
C ARG A 385 -12.02 30.13 21.55
N ASP A 386 -11.18 31.15 21.69
CA ASP A 386 -11.54 32.35 22.46
C ASP A 386 -12.74 33.08 21.81
N ASN A 387 -12.79 33.14 20.46
CA ASN A 387 -13.93 33.69 19.72
C ASN A 387 -15.22 32.86 19.93
N PHE A 388 -15.12 31.51 19.95
CA PHE A 388 -16.27 30.66 20.22
C PHE A 388 -16.80 30.85 21.64
N GLU A 389 -15.92 30.89 22.65
CA GLU A 389 -16.29 31.14 24.04
C GLU A 389 -16.97 32.53 24.20
N LEU A 390 -16.45 33.54 23.52
CA LEU A 390 -17.05 34.89 23.53
C LEU A 390 -18.42 34.91 22.84
N ALA A 391 -18.54 34.26 21.65
CA ALA A 391 -19.82 34.15 20.94
C ALA A 391 -20.89 33.42 21.78
N GLN A 392 -20.49 32.35 22.46
CA GLN A 392 -21.39 31.62 23.37
C GLN A 392 -21.87 32.54 24.51
N LYS A 393 -20.96 33.27 25.14
CA LYS A 393 -21.30 34.22 26.22
C LYS A 393 -22.21 35.36 25.75
N ILE A 394 -22.03 35.84 24.54
CA ILE A 394 -22.91 36.90 23.95
C ILE A 394 -24.30 36.31 23.73
N TYR A 395 -24.39 35.14 23.09
CA TYR A 395 -25.67 34.49 22.82
C TYR A 395 -26.46 34.16 24.12
N ASP A 396 -25.76 33.64 25.12
CA ASP A 396 -26.40 33.33 26.44
C ASP A 396 -26.97 34.61 27.08
N LYS A 397 -26.24 35.76 27.01
CA LYS A 397 -26.75 37.02 27.52
C LYS A 397 -27.92 37.55 26.70
N ASP A 398 -27.90 37.44 25.40
CA ASP A 398 -28.98 37.89 24.55
C ASP A 398 -30.23 37.02 24.69
N GLN A 399 -30.12 35.73 25.00
CA GLN A 399 -31.22 34.89 25.38
C GLN A 399 -31.93 35.43 26.67
N ILE A 400 -31.14 35.86 27.69
CA ILE A 400 -31.66 36.42 28.91
C ILE A 400 -32.36 37.76 28.64
N ARG A 401 -31.76 38.63 27.82
CA ARG A 401 -32.35 39.94 27.44
C ARG A 401 -33.62 39.78 26.62
N TYR A 402 -33.68 38.76 25.73
CA TYR A 402 -34.86 38.43 24.95
C TYR A 402 -36.01 37.96 25.88
N LYS A 403 -35.76 37.07 26.85
CA LYS A 403 -36.70 36.62 27.82
C LYS A 403 -37.23 37.79 28.70
N ALA A 404 -36.40 38.80 28.95
CA ALA A 404 -36.79 40.01 29.70
C ALA A 404 -37.50 41.06 28.79
N GLY A 405 -37.73 40.80 27.51
CA GLY A 405 -38.37 41.72 26.55
C GLY A 405 -37.50 42.92 26.13
N VAL A 406 -36.18 42.87 26.41
CA VAL A 406 -35.23 43.96 26.14
C VAL A 406 -34.47 43.80 24.83
N ALA A 407 -34.46 42.59 24.25
CA ALA A 407 -33.85 42.30 22.96
C ALA A 407 -34.92 41.83 21.95
N SER A 408 -34.76 42.09 20.68
CA SER A 408 -35.64 41.62 19.61
C SER A 408 -35.31 40.20 19.17
N THR A 409 -36.24 39.51 18.49
CA THR A 409 -36.01 38.21 17.86
C THR A 409 -34.92 38.33 16.78
N THR A 410 -34.78 39.51 16.13
CA THR A 410 -33.74 39.78 15.14
C THR A 410 -32.36 39.79 15.76
N ASP A 411 -32.19 40.47 16.93
CA ASP A 411 -30.93 40.52 17.66
C ASP A 411 -30.49 39.11 18.10
N LEU A 412 -31.44 38.34 18.65
CA LEU A 412 -31.21 36.98 19.06
C LEU A 412 -30.78 36.09 17.87
N ASN A 413 -31.43 36.22 16.74
CA ASN A 413 -31.09 35.47 15.52
C ASN A 413 -29.68 35.83 15.01
N GLN A 414 -29.31 37.13 15.08
CA GLN A 414 -27.97 37.59 14.69
C GLN A 414 -26.90 36.93 15.57
N THR A 415 -27.04 37.01 16.90
CA THR A 415 -26.07 36.42 17.84
C THR A 415 -26.03 34.89 17.76
N TYR A 416 -27.17 34.23 17.48
CA TYR A 416 -27.25 32.82 17.22
C TYR A 416 -26.43 32.46 15.97
N ASN A 417 -26.59 33.15 14.85
CA ASN A 417 -25.81 32.89 13.63
C ASN A 417 -24.32 33.12 13.84
N GLN A 418 -23.94 34.13 14.63
CA GLN A 418 -22.55 34.37 15.05
C GLN A 418 -22.00 33.20 15.86
N LEU A 419 -22.78 32.65 16.79
CA LEU A 419 -22.39 31.47 17.57
C LEU A 419 -22.18 30.23 16.67
N LEU A 420 -23.10 29.96 15.74
CA LEU A 420 -22.95 28.83 14.81
C LEU A 420 -21.70 28.96 13.94
N GLN A 421 -21.43 30.17 13.43
CA GLN A 421 -20.23 30.45 12.65
C GLN A 421 -18.96 30.26 13.50
N ALA A 422 -18.95 30.78 14.72
CA ALA A 422 -17.83 30.65 15.65
C ALA A 422 -17.59 29.16 16.02
N GLN A 423 -18.66 28.39 16.28
CA GLN A 423 -18.58 26.94 16.51
C GLN A 423 -17.96 26.20 15.32
N GLY A 424 -18.46 26.46 14.11
CA GLY A 424 -17.94 25.82 12.90
C GLY A 424 -16.47 26.12 12.66
N THR A 425 -16.05 27.40 12.83
CA THR A 425 -14.64 27.80 12.65
C THR A 425 -13.74 27.26 13.77
N TYR A 426 -14.23 27.13 14.99
CA TYR A 426 -13.50 26.50 16.11
C TYR A 426 -13.26 25.01 15.87
N LEU A 427 -14.29 24.25 15.49
CA LEU A 427 -14.15 22.82 15.17
C LEU A 427 -13.25 22.59 13.95
N GLY A 428 -13.32 23.49 12.94
CA GLY A 428 -12.42 23.49 11.80
C GLY A 428 -10.96 23.76 12.20
N ALA A 429 -10.72 24.71 13.11
CA ALA A 429 -9.38 25.00 13.61
C ALA A 429 -8.77 23.85 14.43
N ILE A 430 -9.58 23.09 15.16
CA ILE A 430 -9.12 21.85 15.82
C ILE A 430 -8.64 20.84 14.77
N MET A 431 -9.44 20.59 13.73
CA MET A 431 -9.08 19.66 12.66
C MET A 431 -7.79 20.07 11.95
N ASP A 432 -7.66 21.37 11.64
CA ASP A 432 -6.46 21.90 10.99
C ASP A 432 -5.22 21.76 11.87
N MET A 433 -5.29 22.18 13.14
CA MET A 433 -4.17 22.09 14.08
C MET A 433 -3.66 20.65 14.24
N PHE A 434 -4.56 19.68 14.41
CA PHE A 434 -4.16 18.29 14.50
C PHE A 434 -3.65 17.73 13.16
N SER A 435 -4.23 18.13 12.03
CA SER A 435 -3.71 17.74 10.70
C SER A 435 -2.27 18.20 10.54
N LYS A 436 -1.97 19.49 10.88
CA LYS A 436 -0.62 20.04 10.82
C LYS A 436 0.33 19.40 11.83
N LYS A 437 -0.17 19.04 13.02
CA LYS A 437 0.57 18.25 14.00
C LYS A 437 0.99 16.89 13.41
N PHE A 438 0.06 16.14 12.82
CA PHE A 438 0.34 14.82 12.25
C PHE A 438 1.27 14.90 11.03
N GLU A 439 1.15 15.93 10.20
CA GLU A 439 2.08 16.21 9.11
C GLU A 439 3.51 16.43 9.63
N LEU A 440 3.68 17.22 10.69
CA LEU A 440 4.98 17.48 11.31
C LEU A 440 5.54 16.22 12.00
N GLN A 441 4.71 15.50 12.75
CA GLN A 441 5.12 14.23 13.38
C GLN A 441 5.56 13.18 12.35
N LYS A 442 4.87 13.09 11.21
CA LYS A 442 5.27 12.23 10.11
C LYS A 442 6.61 12.63 9.52
N ALA A 443 6.85 13.93 9.32
CA ALA A 443 8.14 14.43 8.84
C ALA A 443 9.29 14.03 9.79
N TYR A 444 9.01 13.95 11.09
CA TYR A 444 9.96 13.49 12.13
C TYR A 444 9.98 11.95 12.33
N ASN A 445 9.18 11.17 11.59
CA ASN A 445 8.96 9.72 11.78
C ASN A 445 8.47 9.35 13.21
N GLN A 446 7.59 10.16 13.80
CA GLN A 446 7.12 10.02 15.19
C GLN A 446 5.62 9.68 15.32
N LEU A 447 4.99 9.19 14.28
CA LEU A 447 3.61 8.74 14.30
C LEU A 447 3.49 7.29 14.76
#